data_b0326a2f3a99b2b2fd42a6f7f0cae968
#
_entry.id   b0326a2f3a99b2b2fd42a6f7f0cae968
#
_cell.length_a   1.000
_cell.length_b   1.000
_cell.length_c   1.000
_cell.angle_alpha   90.00
_cell.angle_beta   90.00
_cell.angle_gamma   90.00
#
_symmetry.space_group_name_H-M   'P 1'
#
loop_
_entity.id
_entity.type
_entity.pdbx_description
1 polymer ?
#
loop_
_entity_poly.entity_id
_entity_poly.type
_entity_poly.pdbx_seq_one_letter_code
_entity_poly.pdbx_strand_id
1 'polypeptide(L)'
;MNAYFDGYDEKYPDLIIKILEYFDASNSETRVSEKSVLKFCEKYGMKEKTGGIKYIYQPIMVDRICRKLCENNQMSCIRNIDGLGLQNNYVLLKGKEFFEENKQRLQYYYNSMVYGFEYIYQMYKNLVVPLVWEKSNGDYAAGTGFQYMGGIVTAKHCVEDVSNLQIKGYKASELAKAKIYISDNPGLDIAYIFTGRLEQPVLFCDDGEVMQEVLVMGYPKIPAFTNFLTVEKATISSKASARITPTRGTITAFGTEYLARIDAMLITARIRGGNSGGPVINSNGCLVGVACQVPNYEGEIGDYDDLGYGIAVPVKYVNELIGTRPICKQVSKDYFRDFIEG
;
A
#
# COMPACT_ATOMS: atom_id res chain seq x y z
N MET A 1 13.15 9.53 6.62
CA MET A 1 13.36 8.45 7.62
C MET A 1 12.88 8.93 8.97
N ASN A 2 12.05 8.14 9.62
CA ASN A 2 11.66 8.44 10.99
C ASN A 2 12.81 7.96 11.90
N ALA A 3 13.74 8.86 12.24
CA ALA A 3 14.97 8.56 12.97
C ALA A 3 14.77 7.78 14.30
N TYR A 4 13.52 7.70 14.78
CA TYR A 4 13.19 6.99 16.01
C TYR A 4 12.99 5.48 15.83
N PHE A 5 12.72 5.02 14.60
CA PHE A 5 12.42 3.62 14.30
C PHE A 5 13.36 3.02 13.27
N ASP A 6 14.46 3.72 12.95
CA ASP A 6 15.40 3.32 11.90
C ASP A 6 15.93 1.89 12.14
N GLY A 7 15.56 0.98 11.24
CA GLY A 7 15.93 -0.43 11.30
C GLY A 7 15.25 -1.28 12.39
N TYR A 8 14.29 -0.74 13.15
CA TYR A 8 13.62 -1.52 14.21
C TYR A 8 12.68 -2.58 13.65
N ASP A 9 12.07 -2.31 12.53
CA ASP A 9 11.23 -3.25 11.79
C ASP A 9 12.04 -4.44 11.23
N GLU A 10 13.28 -4.21 10.82
CA GLU A 10 14.18 -5.27 10.36
C GLU A 10 14.80 -6.05 11.54
N LYS A 11 15.24 -5.34 12.55
CA LYS A 11 15.89 -5.93 13.73
C LYS A 11 14.94 -6.73 14.62
N TYR A 12 13.69 -6.30 14.71
CA TYR A 12 12.65 -6.89 15.54
C TYR A 12 11.33 -6.98 14.78
N PRO A 13 11.22 -7.80 13.73
CA PRO A 13 10.08 -7.78 12.82
C PRO A 13 8.73 -8.09 13.49
N ASP A 14 8.72 -8.88 14.56
CA ASP A 14 7.54 -9.28 15.32
C ASP A 14 7.37 -8.51 16.65
N LEU A 15 8.12 -7.42 16.85
CA LEU A 15 8.13 -6.67 18.10
C LEU A 15 6.75 -6.17 18.50
N ILE A 16 6.02 -5.59 17.55
CA ILE A 16 4.71 -4.99 17.83
C ILE A 16 3.71 -6.07 18.23
N ILE A 17 3.71 -7.22 17.56
CA ILE A 17 2.85 -8.35 17.94
C ILE A 17 3.19 -8.84 19.36
N LYS A 18 4.46 -8.96 19.71
CA LYS A 18 4.90 -9.32 21.06
C LYS A 18 4.47 -8.30 22.12
N ILE A 19 4.49 -7.00 21.79
CA ILE A 19 3.99 -5.95 22.68
C ILE A 19 2.49 -6.14 22.91
N LEU A 20 1.70 -6.34 21.86
CA LEU A 20 0.26 -6.54 21.97
C LEU A 20 -0.07 -7.79 22.79
N GLU A 21 0.59 -8.92 22.50
CA GLU A 21 0.43 -10.18 23.26
C GLU A 21 0.81 -10.02 24.74
N TYR A 22 1.87 -9.27 25.05
CA TYR A 22 2.32 -9.05 26.43
C TYR A 22 1.34 -8.20 27.21
N PHE A 23 0.80 -7.14 26.62
CA PHE A 23 -0.14 -6.23 27.29
C PHE A 23 -1.61 -6.67 27.15
N ASP A 24 -1.88 -7.81 26.54
CA ASP A 24 -3.22 -8.39 26.52
C ASP A 24 -3.65 -8.79 27.95
N ALA A 25 -4.79 -8.26 28.39
CA ALA A 25 -5.37 -8.54 29.71
C ALA A 25 -5.78 -10.00 29.90
N SER A 26 -6.11 -10.70 28.81
CA SER A 26 -6.49 -12.13 28.83
C SER A 26 -5.30 -13.07 29.06
N ASN A 27 -4.07 -12.57 28.88
CA ASN A 27 -2.86 -13.33 29.14
C ASN A 27 -2.62 -13.45 30.67
N SER A 28 -2.97 -14.61 31.22
CA SER A 28 -3.02 -14.89 32.65
C SER A 28 -1.66 -15.08 33.35
N GLU A 29 -0.55 -15.10 32.60
CA GLU A 29 0.78 -15.33 33.18
C GLU A 29 1.21 -14.22 34.16
N THR A 30 0.71 -13.00 33.98
CA THR A 30 1.08 -11.85 34.80
C THR A 30 -0.13 -10.93 34.97
N ARG A 31 -0.38 -10.46 36.20
CA ARG A 31 -1.45 -9.50 36.47
C ARG A 31 -1.21 -8.22 35.68
N VAL A 32 -2.27 -7.62 35.14
CA VAL A 32 -2.18 -6.36 34.36
C VAL A 32 -1.45 -5.27 35.14
N SER A 33 -1.68 -5.16 36.45
CA SER A 33 -1.02 -4.18 37.34
C SER A 33 0.49 -4.38 37.51
N GLU A 34 1.01 -5.55 37.16
CA GLU A 34 2.43 -5.90 37.31
C GLU A 34 3.19 -5.77 35.97
N LYS A 35 2.51 -5.58 34.86
CA LYS A 35 3.12 -5.37 33.57
C LYS A 35 3.71 -3.98 33.49
N SER A 36 4.89 -3.86 32.89
CA SER A 36 5.52 -2.57 32.55
C SER A 36 6.39 -2.70 31.31
N VAL A 37 6.69 -1.57 30.69
CA VAL A 37 7.60 -1.53 29.53
C VAL A 37 8.97 -2.11 29.88
N LEU A 38 9.52 -1.80 31.05
CA LEU A 38 10.82 -2.37 31.48
C LEU A 38 10.75 -3.90 31.60
N LYS A 39 9.72 -4.43 32.25
CA LYS A 39 9.54 -5.89 32.39
C LYS A 39 9.35 -6.58 31.03
N PHE A 40 8.69 -5.92 30.08
CA PHE A 40 8.63 -6.39 28.71
C PHE A 40 10.04 -6.50 28.10
N CYS A 41 10.85 -5.44 28.21
CA CYS A 41 12.22 -5.43 27.68
C CYS A 41 13.10 -6.51 28.33
N GLU A 42 12.94 -6.75 29.62
CA GLU A 42 13.62 -7.83 30.36
C GLU A 42 13.21 -9.21 29.84
N LYS A 43 11.89 -9.46 29.70
CA LYS A 43 11.34 -10.75 29.23
C LYS A 43 11.83 -11.08 27.81
N TYR A 44 11.84 -10.11 26.90
CA TYR A 44 12.17 -10.33 25.49
C TYR A 44 13.61 -9.96 25.12
N GLY A 45 14.47 -9.65 26.12
CA GLY A 45 15.88 -9.39 25.89
C GLY A 45 16.17 -8.15 25.04
N MET A 46 15.30 -7.14 25.08
CA MET A 46 15.42 -5.90 24.30
C MET A 46 16.57 -5.04 24.84
N LYS A 47 17.81 -5.40 24.47
CA LYS A 47 19.04 -4.78 24.94
C LYS A 47 19.90 -4.32 23.78
N GLU A 48 20.61 -3.20 23.97
CA GLU A 48 21.69 -2.77 23.08
C GLU A 48 23.01 -2.68 23.83
N LYS A 49 24.09 -3.04 23.13
CA LYS A 49 25.44 -2.92 23.66
C LYS A 49 25.87 -1.46 23.57
N THR A 50 26.15 -0.84 24.71
CA THR A 50 26.77 0.48 24.77
C THR A 50 28.29 0.34 24.97
N GLY A 51 29.07 1.22 24.35
CA GLY A 51 30.55 1.24 24.33
C GLY A 51 31.23 0.45 25.45
N GLY A 52 31.47 -0.84 25.23
CA GLY A 52 32.03 -1.77 26.23
C GLY A 52 31.12 -3.01 26.44
N ILE A 53 31.14 -3.56 27.67
CA ILE A 53 30.46 -4.83 28.02
C ILE A 53 29.04 -4.61 28.54
N LYS A 54 28.59 -3.37 28.71
CA LYS A 54 27.25 -3.07 29.28
C LYS A 54 26.17 -3.09 28.23
N TYR A 55 25.05 -3.69 28.59
CA TYR A 55 23.80 -3.68 27.79
C TYR A 55 22.80 -2.77 28.46
N ILE A 56 22.09 -1.95 27.66
CA ILE A 56 20.98 -1.12 28.13
C ILE A 56 19.72 -1.66 27.49
N TYR A 57 18.66 -1.82 28.27
CA TYR A 57 17.34 -2.10 27.75
C TYR A 57 16.82 -0.91 26.94
N GLN A 58 15.94 -1.16 25.96
CA GLN A 58 15.35 -0.15 25.07
C GLN A 58 13.89 0.21 25.43
N PRO A 59 13.59 0.62 26.66
CA PRO A 59 12.22 0.87 27.08
C PRO A 59 11.62 2.10 26.38
N ILE A 60 12.43 3.11 26.06
CA ILE A 60 11.95 4.34 25.38
C ILE A 60 11.35 4.02 24.01
N MET A 61 11.98 3.11 23.27
CA MET A 61 11.47 2.71 21.95
C MET A 61 10.17 1.92 22.06
N VAL A 62 10.12 0.99 23.01
CA VAL A 62 8.91 0.20 23.31
C VAL A 62 7.77 1.10 23.78
N ASP A 63 8.05 2.06 24.66
CA ASP A 63 7.06 3.04 25.12
C ASP A 63 6.49 3.89 23.95
N ARG A 64 7.36 4.34 23.05
CA ARG A 64 6.92 5.08 21.85
C ARG A 64 6.03 4.25 20.94
N ILE A 65 6.35 2.98 20.74
CA ILE A 65 5.49 2.05 19.98
C ILE A 65 4.13 1.94 20.66
N CYS A 66 4.11 1.72 22.00
CA CYS A 66 2.87 1.64 22.76
C CYS A 66 2.03 2.93 22.65
N ARG A 67 2.67 4.11 22.70
CA ARG A 67 1.98 5.40 22.51
C ARG A 67 1.37 5.52 21.12
N LYS A 68 2.11 5.10 20.07
CA LYS A 68 1.55 5.07 18.72
C LYS A 68 0.34 4.14 18.61
N LEU A 69 0.37 3.00 19.25
CA LEU A 69 -0.78 2.09 19.32
C LEU A 69 -1.96 2.69 20.11
N CYS A 70 -1.69 3.50 21.15
CA CYS A 70 -2.74 4.24 21.86
C CYS A 70 -3.36 5.35 20.99
N GLU A 71 -2.55 6.11 20.24
CA GLU A 71 -3.02 7.13 19.30
C GLU A 71 -3.97 6.54 18.25
N ASN A 72 -3.76 5.28 17.88
CA ASN A 72 -4.59 4.54 16.94
C ASN A 72 -5.67 3.65 17.60
N ASN A 73 -6.01 3.90 18.86
CA ASN A 73 -7.06 3.19 19.60
C ASN A 73 -6.87 1.65 19.67
N GLN A 74 -5.64 1.17 19.61
CA GLN A 74 -5.34 -0.26 19.77
C GLN A 74 -5.05 -0.61 21.23
N MET A 75 -4.47 0.32 21.95
CA MET A 75 -4.10 0.18 23.37
C MET A 75 -4.59 1.38 24.18
N SER A 76 -4.62 1.22 25.49
CA SER A 76 -4.81 2.31 26.45
C SER A 76 -3.66 2.33 27.45
N CYS A 77 -3.20 3.52 27.81
CA CYS A 77 -2.21 3.71 28.86
C CYS A 77 -2.93 3.72 30.21
N ILE A 78 -2.67 2.71 31.06
CA ILE A 78 -3.26 2.61 32.40
C ILE A 78 -2.46 3.43 33.40
N ARG A 79 -1.15 3.44 33.26
CA ARG A 79 -0.22 4.06 34.20
C ARG A 79 0.93 4.73 33.45
N ASN A 80 1.07 6.03 33.68
CA ASN A 80 2.16 6.85 33.17
C ASN A 80 2.87 7.49 34.38
N ILE A 81 3.98 6.87 34.85
CA ILE A 81 4.61 7.25 36.11
C ILE A 81 5.90 8.05 35.88
N ASP A 82 6.62 7.81 34.81
CA ASP A 82 7.90 8.44 34.56
C ASP A 82 8.02 8.99 33.13
N GLY A 83 8.81 10.05 32.98
CA GLY A 83 9.05 10.67 31.66
C GLY A 83 9.86 9.79 30.69
N LEU A 84 10.47 8.70 31.17
CA LEU A 84 11.27 7.77 30.39
C LEU A 84 10.48 6.56 29.90
N GLY A 85 9.22 6.40 30.35
CA GLY A 85 8.36 5.30 29.96
C GLY A 85 8.69 3.94 30.59
N LEU A 86 9.66 3.86 31.49
CA LEU A 86 10.13 2.61 32.08
C LEU A 86 9.03 1.84 32.82
N GLN A 87 8.26 2.55 33.62
CA GLN A 87 7.19 2.01 34.47
C GLN A 87 5.81 2.17 33.85
N ASN A 88 5.75 2.69 32.62
CA ASN A 88 4.47 2.82 31.93
C ASN A 88 3.83 1.45 31.72
N ASN A 89 2.53 1.41 31.90
CA ASN A 89 1.71 0.23 31.75
C ASN A 89 0.59 0.50 30.75
N TYR A 90 0.35 -0.48 29.92
CA TYR A 90 -0.63 -0.42 28.85
C TYR A 90 -1.56 -1.62 28.91
N VAL A 91 -2.71 -1.51 28.26
CA VAL A 91 -3.64 -2.60 28.05
C VAL A 91 -4.14 -2.60 26.61
N LEU A 92 -4.26 -3.78 26.04
CA LEU A 92 -4.84 -3.95 24.70
C LEU A 92 -6.36 -3.73 24.77
N LEU A 93 -6.92 -2.96 23.86
CA LEU A 93 -8.36 -2.66 23.79
C LEU A 93 -9.16 -3.71 23.01
N LYS A 94 -8.50 -4.48 22.13
CA LYS A 94 -9.12 -5.54 21.32
C LYS A 94 -8.64 -6.90 21.82
N GLY A 95 -9.57 -7.85 21.97
CA GLY A 95 -9.27 -9.16 22.53
C GLY A 95 -8.50 -10.10 21.59
N LYS A 96 -8.21 -11.30 22.13
CA LYS A 96 -7.34 -12.34 21.59
C LYS A 96 -7.77 -12.90 20.23
N GLU A 97 -9.06 -12.88 19.90
CA GLU A 97 -9.63 -13.40 18.65
C GLU A 97 -9.01 -12.75 17.40
N PHE A 98 -8.49 -11.53 17.55
CA PHE A 98 -7.83 -10.80 16.47
C PHE A 98 -6.46 -11.37 16.09
N PHE A 99 -5.81 -12.15 16.97
CA PHE A 99 -4.44 -12.67 16.77
C PHE A 99 -4.39 -14.07 16.16
N GLU A 100 -5.52 -14.79 16.09
CA GLU A 100 -5.56 -16.16 15.55
C GLU A 100 -5.61 -16.21 14.02
N GLU A 101 -5.98 -15.10 13.38
CA GLU A 101 -5.90 -14.95 11.94
C GLU A 101 -4.47 -14.66 11.48
N ASN A 102 -4.18 -14.85 10.24
CA ASN A 102 -2.90 -14.73 9.56
C ASN A 102 -1.88 -13.75 10.21
N LYS A 103 -0.97 -14.26 11.03
CA LYS A 103 0.03 -13.49 11.81
C LYS A 103 0.85 -12.51 10.96
N GLN A 104 1.21 -12.88 9.72
CA GLN A 104 1.99 -12.01 8.85
C GLN A 104 1.20 -10.79 8.39
N ARG A 105 -0.11 -10.97 8.12
CA ARG A 105 -1.00 -9.89 7.74
C ARG A 105 -1.21 -8.90 8.88
N LEU A 106 -1.41 -9.41 10.10
CA LEU A 106 -1.51 -8.60 11.31
C LEU A 106 -0.21 -7.84 11.60
N GLN A 107 0.93 -8.51 11.43
CA GLN A 107 2.24 -7.88 11.59
C GLN A 107 2.42 -6.71 10.61
N TYR A 108 2.06 -6.90 9.34
CA TYR A 108 2.10 -5.82 8.35
C TYR A 108 1.19 -4.64 8.76
N TYR A 109 -0.04 -4.92 9.16
CA TYR A 109 -1.02 -3.91 9.58
C TYR A 109 -0.51 -3.07 10.76
N TYR A 110 -0.09 -3.73 11.85
CA TYR A 110 0.40 -3.03 13.03
C TYR A 110 1.74 -2.32 12.81
N ASN A 111 2.64 -2.91 12.04
CA ASN A 111 3.89 -2.27 11.67
C ASN A 111 3.63 -1.03 10.81
N SER A 112 2.69 -1.09 9.86
CA SER A 112 2.29 0.06 9.05
C SER A 112 1.78 1.21 9.91
N MET A 113 0.92 0.91 10.88
CA MET A 113 0.35 1.87 11.80
C MET A 113 1.41 2.57 12.66
N VAL A 114 2.44 1.84 13.10
CA VAL A 114 3.50 2.36 13.97
C VAL A 114 4.62 3.03 13.18
N TYR A 115 5.12 2.38 12.13
CA TYR A 115 6.26 2.86 11.35
C TYR A 115 5.87 3.79 10.21
N GLY A 116 4.60 3.80 9.81
CA GLY A 116 4.06 4.75 8.84
C GLY A 116 4.40 4.46 7.38
N PHE A 117 4.24 5.48 6.53
CA PHE A 117 4.32 5.35 5.08
C PHE A 117 5.68 4.91 4.55
N GLU A 118 6.76 5.17 5.27
CA GLU A 118 8.08 4.69 4.86
C GLU A 118 8.15 3.17 4.91
N TYR A 119 7.66 2.57 5.99
CA TYR A 119 7.53 1.11 6.11
C TYR A 119 6.60 0.55 5.03
N ILE A 120 5.42 1.14 4.84
CA ILE A 120 4.45 0.72 3.81
C ILE A 120 5.12 0.73 2.43
N TYR A 121 5.86 1.80 2.09
CA TYR A 121 6.57 1.91 0.83
C TYR A 121 7.62 0.81 0.67
N GLN A 122 8.47 0.59 1.67
CA GLN A 122 9.53 -0.44 1.61
C GLN A 122 8.95 -1.85 1.43
N MET A 123 7.88 -2.15 2.14
CA MET A 123 7.24 -3.47 2.08
C MET A 123 6.49 -3.70 0.77
N TYR A 124 5.87 -2.67 0.20
CA TYR A 124 4.93 -2.85 -0.91
C TYR A 124 5.47 -2.40 -2.28
N LYS A 125 6.57 -1.65 -2.33
CA LYS A 125 7.12 -1.10 -3.60
C LYS A 125 7.38 -2.17 -4.67
N ASN A 126 7.77 -3.38 -4.27
CA ASN A 126 8.08 -4.47 -5.20
C ASN A 126 6.82 -5.17 -5.74
N LEU A 127 5.66 -4.93 -5.13
CA LEU A 127 4.36 -5.46 -5.58
C LEU A 127 3.64 -4.46 -6.52
N VAL A 128 4.15 -3.25 -6.64
CA VAL A 128 3.69 -2.25 -7.61
C VAL A 128 4.56 -2.36 -8.84
N VAL A 129 3.94 -2.61 -9.98
CA VAL A 129 4.64 -2.92 -11.23
C VAL A 129 4.24 -1.96 -12.35
N PRO A 130 5.17 -1.57 -13.23
CA PRO A 130 4.82 -0.84 -14.44
C PRO A 130 4.17 -1.77 -15.44
N LEU A 131 3.13 -1.26 -16.10
CA LEU A 131 2.54 -1.81 -17.29
C LEU A 131 2.95 -0.96 -18.48
N VAL A 132 3.36 -1.60 -19.57
CA VAL A 132 3.75 -0.92 -20.81
C VAL A 132 3.04 -1.59 -21.96
N TRP A 133 2.49 -0.80 -22.86
CA TRP A 133 1.80 -1.30 -24.05
C TRP A 133 2.03 -0.42 -25.26
N GLU A 134 1.78 -0.98 -26.41
CA GLU A 134 1.79 -0.28 -27.68
C GLU A 134 0.38 0.20 -28.01
N LYS A 135 0.27 1.48 -28.38
CA LYS A 135 -0.97 2.07 -28.87
C LYS A 135 -1.14 1.80 -30.36
N SER A 136 -2.35 1.97 -30.88
CA SER A 136 -2.70 1.80 -32.30
C SER A 136 -1.88 2.65 -33.27
N ASN A 137 -1.33 3.79 -32.79
CA ASN A 137 -0.44 4.66 -33.58
C ASN A 137 1.05 4.28 -33.51
N GLY A 138 1.40 3.16 -32.85
CA GLY A 138 2.75 2.69 -32.67
C GLY A 138 3.52 3.35 -31.52
N ASP A 139 2.91 4.30 -30.81
CA ASP A 139 3.51 4.88 -29.61
C ASP A 139 3.37 3.94 -28.41
N TYR A 140 4.32 4.06 -27.47
CA TYR A 140 4.25 3.34 -26.22
C TYR A 140 3.58 4.18 -25.13
N ALA A 141 2.71 3.53 -24.36
CA ALA A 141 2.11 4.10 -23.16
C ALA A 141 2.51 3.27 -21.93
N ALA A 142 2.38 3.89 -20.78
CA ALA A 142 2.67 3.25 -19.49
C ALA A 142 1.58 3.55 -18.47
N GLY A 143 1.34 2.58 -17.62
CA GLY A 143 0.48 2.65 -16.45
C GLY A 143 1.09 1.89 -15.29
N THR A 144 0.32 1.75 -14.25
CA THR A 144 0.72 1.05 -13.03
C THR A 144 -0.24 -0.08 -12.76
N GLY A 145 0.26 -1.18 -12.21
CA GLY A 145 -0.55 -2.20 -11.57
C GLY A 145 0.05 -2.57 -10.22
N PHE A 146 -0.70 -3.27 -9.42
CA PHE A 146 -0.20 -3.77 -8.15
C PHE A 146 -0.79 -5.15 -7.84
N GLN A 147 -0.02 -5.93 -7.13
CA GLN A 147 -0.44 -7.28 -6.75
C GLN A 147 -1.45 -7.22 -5.61
N TYR A 148 -2.58 -7.89 -5.80
CA TYR A 148 -3.66 -7.99 -4.83
C TYR A 148 -4.48 -9.27 -5.07
N MET A 149 -4.72 -10.05 -4.02
CA MET A 149 -5.57 -11.25 -4.00
C MET A 149 -5.30 -12.27 -5.14
N GLY A 150 -4.02 -12.52 -5.43
CA GLY A 150 -3.61 -13.53 -6.42
C GLY A 150 -3.62 -13.05 -7.87
N GLY A 151 -3.67 -11.74 -8.09
CA GLY A 151 -3.60 -11.13 -9.42
C GLY A 151 -3.06 -9.72 -9.36
N ILE A 152 -3.19 -9.02 -10.48
CA ILE A 152 -2.74 -7.64 -10.65
C ILE A 152 -3.99 -6.77 -10.85
N VAL A 153 -4.19 -5.79 -9.98
CA VAL A 153 -5.17 -4.71 -10.17
C VAL A 153 -4.52 -3.59 -10.96
N THR A 154 -5.24 -3.04 -11.92
CA THR A 154 -4.81 -1.88 -12.73
C THR A 154 -6.01 -1.10 -13.24
N ALA A 155 -5.78 0.01 -13.93
CA ALA A 155 -6.83 0.72 -14.63
C ALA A 155 -7.27 -0.05 -15.90
N LYS A 156 -8.56 0.01 -16.24
CA LYS A 156 -9.16 -0.68 -17.39
C LYS A 156 -8.52 -0.25 -18.71
N HIS A 157 -8.27 1.06 -18.88
CA HIS A 157 -7.63 1.59 -20.08
C HIS A 157 -6.17 1.10 -20.28
N CYS A 158 -5.53 0.54 -19.26
CA CYS A 158 -4.20 -0.07 -19.37
C CYS A 158 -4.24 -1.49 -19.99
N VAL A 159 -5.43 -2.07 -20.13
CA VAL A 159 -5.63 -3.43 -20.68
C VAL A 159 -6.68 -3.49 -21.78
N GLU A 160 -7.45 -2.42 -22.00
CA GLU A 160 -8.45 -2.34 -23.06
C GLU A 160 -7.83 -1.66 -24.29
N ASP A 161 -8.14 -2.13 -25.49
CA ASP A 161 -7.64 -1.57 -26.75
C ASP A 161 -6.11 -1.38 -26.83
N VAL A 162 -5.38 -2.28 -26.24
CA VAL A 162 -3.92 -2.29 -26.18
C VAL A 162 -3.34 -3.52 -26.85
N SER A 163 -2.10 -3.42 -27.34
CA SER A 163 -1.33 -4.52 -27.88
C SER A 163 0.04 -4.61 -27.23
N ASN A 164 0.66 -5.77 -27.33
CA ASN A 164 2.01 -5.97 -26.79
C ASN A 164 2.17 -5.56 -25.33
N LEU A 165 1.17 -5.89 -24.49
CA LEU A 165 1.20 -5.57 -23.06
C LEU A 165 2.34 -6.29 -22.35
N GLN A 166 3.16 -5.52 -21.67
CA GLN A 166 4.31 -5.98 -20.89
C GLN A 166 4.10 -5.60 -19.43
N ILE A 167 4.33 -6.54 -18.53
CA ILE A 167 4.23 -6.32 -17.08
C ILE A 167 5.55 -6.71 -16.45
N LYS A 168 6.23 -5.80 -15.79
CA LYS A 168 7.52 -6.08 -15.15
C LYS A 168 7.39 -7.22 -14.13
N GLY A 169 8.32 -8.17 -14.19
CA GLY A 169 8.34 -9.34 -13.30
C GLY A 169 7.47 -10.52 -13.75
N TYR A 170 6.82 -10.42 -14.92
CA TYR A 170 6.01 -11.49 -15.52
C TYR A 170 6.50 -11.81 -16.94
N LYS A 171 6.55 -13.10 -17.28
CA LYS A 171 6.82 -13.55 -18.64
C LYS A 171 5.53 -13.58 -19.46
N ALA A 172 5.62 -13.30 -20.76
CA ALA A 172 4.48 -13.39 -21.66
C ALA A 172 3.81 -14.78 -21.63
N SER A 173 4.60 -15.84 -21.51
CA SER A 173 4.10 -17.23 -21.42
C SER A 173 3.31 -17.52 -20.13
N GLU A 174 3.60 -16.81 -19.05
CA GLU A 174 2.86 -16.86 -17.79
C GLU A 174 1.55 -16.06 -17.93
N LEU A 175 1.64 -14.82 -18.42
CA LEU A 175 0.50 -13.95 -18.64
C LEU A 175 -0.49 -14.50 -19.68
N ALA A 176 -0.03 -15.27 -20.66
CA ALA A 176 -0.92 -15.92 -21.63
C ALA A 176 -1.91 -16.91 -21.00
N LYS A 177 -1.65 -17.36 -19.76
CA LYS A 177 -2.57 -18.20 -18.97
C LYS A 177 -3.47 -17.39 -18.03
N ALA A 178 -3.17 -16.11 -17.85
CA ALA A 178 -3.93 -15.22 -16.99
C ALA A 178 -5.30 -14.90 -17.60
N LYS A 179 -6.24 -14.56 -16.74
CA LYS A 179 -7.57 -14.09 -17.14
C LYS A 179 -7.70 -12.62 -16.78
N ILE A 180 -8.11 -11.80 -17.74
CA ILE A 180 -8.34 -10.37 -17.52
C ILE A 180 -9.85 -10.18 -17.28
N TYR A 181 -10.18 -9.68 -16.12
CA TYR A 181 -11.55 -9.32 -15.78
C TYR A 181 -11.70 -7.79 -15.78
N ILE A 182 -12.80 -7.32 -16.37
CA ILE A 182 -13.18 -5.91 -16.41
C ILE A 182 -14.61 -5.77 -15.89
N SER A 183 -14.96 -4.57 -15.40
CA SER A 183 -16.31 -4.28 -14.97
C SER A 183 -17.27 -4.24 -16.19
N ASP A 184 -18.51 -4.63 -15.99
CA ASP A 184 -19.62 -4.42 -16.91
C ASP A 184 -20.12 -2.96 -16.89
N ASN A 185 -19.79 -2.19 -15.83
CA ASN A 185 -20.04 -0.76 -15.80
C ASN A 185 -18.98 -0.02 -16.66
N PRO A 186 -19.38 0.62 -17.77
CA PRO A 186 -18.42 1.26 -18.69
C PRO A 186 -17.66 2.43 -18.05
N GLY A 187 -18.25 3.11 -17.07
CA GLY A 187 -17.59 4.22 -16.35
C GLY A 187 -16.56 3.77 -15.30
N LEU A 188 -16.52 2.48 -14.96
CA LEU A 188 -15.58 1.98 -13.96
C LEU A 188 -14.23 1.60 -14.59
N ASP A 189 -13.23 2.46 -14.38
CA ASP A 189 -11.90 2.31 -14.98
C ASP A 189 -10.99 1.41 -14.12
N ILE A 190 -11.39 0.17 -13.86
CA ILE A 190 -10.57 -0.84 -13.19
C ILE A 190 -10.59 -2.18 -13.95
N ALA A 191 -9.47 -2.90 -13.86
CA ALA A 191 -9.30 -4.24 -14.37
C ALA A 191 -8.53 -5.11 -13.37
N TYR A 192 -8.75 -6.42 -13.45
CA TYR A 192 -8.08 -7.41 -12.63
C TYR A 192 -7.51 -8.53 -13.50
N ILE A 193 -6.19 -8.69 -13.49
CA ILE A 193 -5.46 -9.73 -14.22
C ILE A 193 -5.18 -10.87 -13.25
N PHE A 194 -5.98 -11.91 -13.26
CA PHE A 194 -5.81 -13.05 -12.38
C PHE A 194 -4.69 -13.96 -12.89
N THR A 195 -3.58 -14.03 -12.14
CA THR A 195 -2.40 -14.85 -12.45
C THR A 195 -2.30 -16.08 -11.57
N GLY A 196 -2.99 -16.13 -10.43
CA GLY A 196 -2.88 -17.18 -9.42
C GLY A 196 -1.63 -17.05 -8.54
N ARG A 197 -0.80 -16.01 -8.73
CA ARG A 197 0.42 -15.78 -7.97
C ARG A 197 0.10 -15.02 -6.67
N LEU A 198 0.30 -15.70 -5.54
CA LEU A 198 0.11 -15.09 -4.22
C LEU A 198 1.40 -14.39 -3.79
N GLU A 199 1.29 -13.13 -3.45
CA GLU A 199 2.40 -12.30 -3.00
C GLU A 199 2.15 -11.79 -1.57
N GLN A 200 3.22 -11.46 -0.88
CA GLN A 200 3.20 -10.89 0.47
C GLN A 200 3.83 -9.47 0.43
N PRO A 201 3.34 -8.54 1.22
CA PRO A 201 2.23 -8.65 2.18
C PRO A 201 0.84 -8.65 1.53
N VAL A 202 -0.11 -9.35 2.13
CA VAL A 202 -1.53 -9.25 1.75
C VAL A 202 -2.13 -8.03 2.45
N LEU A 203 -2.59 -7.05 1.67
CA LEU A 203 -3.22 -5.85 2.21
C LEU A 203 -4.61 -6.16 2.80
N PHE A 204 -4.91 -5.52 3.92
CA PHE A 204 -6.30 -5.29 4.30
C PHE A 204 -6.92 -4.24 3.38
N CYS A 205 -8.23 -4.16 3.33
CA CYS A 205 -8.96 -3.06 2.70
C CYS A 205 -9.73 -2.27 3.75
N ASP A 206 -9.97 -1.00 3.42
CA ASP A 206 -10.70 -0.03 4.24
C ASP A 206 -11.43 0.92 3.29
N ASP A 207 -12.59 1.39 3.66
CA ASP A 207 -13.36 2.32 2.82
C ASP A 207 -12.73 3.72 2.76
N GLY A 208 -11.84 4.02 3.71
CA GLY A 208 -11.23 5.33 3.86
C GLY A 208 -12.17 6.35 4.49
N GLU A 209 -11.60 7.44 4.99
CA GLU A 209 -12.34 8.54 5.60
C GLU A 209 -11.81 9.89 5.12
N VAL A 210 -12.67 10.91 5.08
CA VAL A 210 -12.24 12.29 4.80
C VAL A 210 -11.21 12.72 5.84
N MET A 211 -10.15 13.41 5.41
CA MET A 211 -8.96 13.80 6.19
C MET A 211 -7.99 12.64 6.49
N GLN A 212 -8.29 11.40 6.14
CA GLN A 212 -7.34 10.31 6.29
C GLN A 212 -6.14 10.49 5.33
N GLU A 213 -4.92 10.32 5.86
CA GLU A 213 -3.70 10.37 5.06
C GLU A 213 -3.57 9.13 4.17
N VAL A 214 -3.11 9.33 2.95
CA VAL A 214 -2.91 8.28 1.95
C VAL A 214 -1.56 8.38 1.25
N LEU A 215 -1.05 7.23 0.83
CA LEU A 215 0.10 7.04 -0.04
C LEU A 215 -0.38 6.48 -1.37
N VAL A 216 -0.06 7.16 -2.47
CA VAL A 216 -0.23 6.65 -3.83
C VAL A 216 1.12 6.21 -4.35
N MET A 217 1.20 5.03 -4.94
CA MET A 217 2.42 4.54 -5.59
C MET A 217 2.15 4.24 -7.06
N GLY A 218 3.03 4.68 -7.93
CA GLY A 218 2.88 4.44 -9.37
C GLY A 218 4.14 4.74 -10.16
N TYR A 219 4.05 4.58 -11.47
CA TYR A 219 5.14 4.79 -12.42
C TYR A 219 4.81 5.95 -13.38
N PRO A 220 4.82 7.22 -12.89
CA PRO A 220 4.57 8.36 -13.75
C PRO A 220 5.66 8.52 -14.80
N LYS A 221 5.30 9.02 -15.97
CA LYS A 221 6.27 9.43 -16.99
C LYS A 221 7.17 10.52 -16.43
N ILE A 222 8.47 10.31 -16.49
CA ILE A 222 9.48 11.30 -16.07
C ILE A 222 10.02 11.96 -17.33
N PRO A 223 9.98 13.30 -17.44
CA PRO A 223 10.58 14.00 -18.58
C PRO A 223 12.08 13.69 -18.72
N ALA A 224 12.56 13.58 -19.96
CA ALA A 224 13.94 13.17 -20.28
C ALA A 224 15.03 14.11 -19.72
N PHE A 225 14.69 15.37 -19.42
CA PHE A 225 15.64 16.34 -18.84
C PHE A 225 15.90 16.15 -17.34
N THR A 226 15.18 15.24 -16.66
CA THR A 226 15.44 14.92 -15.28
C THR A 226 16.61 13.94 -15.12
N ASN A 227 17.77 14.30 -15.69
CA ASN A 227 19.01 13.52 -15.54
C ASN A 227 19.59 13.51 -14.11
N PHE A 228 18.94 14.18 -13.16
CA PHE A 228 19.42 14.31 -11.78
C PHE A 228 19.26 13.06 -10.91
N LEU A 229 18.72 11.98 -11.43
CA LEU A 229 18.33 10.87 -10.57
C LEU A 229 19.02 9.57 -10.95
N THR A 230 20.06 9.25 -10.20
CA THR A 230 20.76 7.96 -10.13
C THR A 230 19.90 6.88 -9.43
N VAL A 231 18.63 6.69 -9.81
CA VAL A 231 17.74 5.72 -9.16
C VAL A 231 17.28 4.71 -10.20
N GLU A 232 17.08 3.46 -9.76
CA GLU A 232 16.57 2.35 -10.58
C GLU A 232 15.50 2.80 -11.57
N LYS A 233 15.84 2.78 -12.85
CA LYS A 233 14.97 3.19 -13.95
C LYS A 233 14.45 1.94 -14.64
N ALA A 234 13.14 1.81 -14.79
CA ALA A 234 12.61 0.94 -15.82
C ALA A 234 12.57 1.74 -17.14
N THR A 235 13.39 1.39 -18.11
CA THR A 235 13.36 2.02 -19.41
C THR A 235 12.20 1.43 -20.21
N ILE A 236 11.22 2.26 -20.55
CA ILE A 236 9.99 1.85 -21.23
C ILE A 236 10.23 1.86 -22.76
N SER A 237 11.07 2.76 -23.20
CA SER A 237 11.59 2.85 -24.58
C SER A 237 12.83 3.75 -24.55
N SER A 238 13.54 3.86 -25.68
CA SER A 238 14.66 4.82 -25.81
C SER A 238 14.29 6.28 -25.52
N LYS A 239 13.00 6.60 -25.42
CA LYS A 239 12.47 7.97 -25.24
C LYS A 239 11.72 8.18 -23.92
N ALA A 240 11.42 7.16 -23.12
CA ALA A 240 10.67 7.29 -21.88
C ALA A 240 11.21 6.37 -20.80
N SER A 241 11.44 6.91 -19.62
CA SER A 241 11.76 6.16 -18.42
C SER A 241 10.68 6.39 -17.37
N ALA A 242 10.33 5.34 -16.64
CA ALA A 242 9.44 5.44 -15.49
C ALA A 242 10.11 4.81 -14.27
N ARG A 243 9.84 5.37 -13.11
CA ARG A 243 10.27 4.80 -11.84
C ARG A 243 9.12 4.84 -10.87
N ILE A 244 9.11 3.93 -9.90
CA ILE A 244 8.15 4.00 -8.82
C ILE A 244 8.29 5.34 -8.08
N THR A 245 7.19 6.06 -7.96
CA THR A 245 7.14 7.38 -7.33
C THR A 245 6.00 7.37 -6.31
N PRO A 246 6.34 7.41 -5.01
CA PRO A 246 5.33 7.57 -3.97
C PRO A 246 4.94 9.04 -3.86
N THR A 247 3.63 9.31 -3.71
CA THR A 247 3.09 10.63 -3.39
C THR A 247 2.16 10.53 -2.20
N ARG A 248 2.26 11.48 -1.26
CA ARG A 248 1.40 11.56 -0.06
C ARG A 248 0.34 12.63 -0.23
N GLY A 249 -0.80 12.38 0.38
CA GLY A 249 -1.89 13.33 0.46
C GLY A 249 -2.93 12.89 1.47
N THR A 250 -4.12 13.47 1.36
CA THR A 250 -5.28 13.14 2.20
C THR A 250 -6.49 12.89 1.32
N ILE A 251 -7.44 12.10 1.79
CA ILE A 251 -8.78 12.01 1.20
C ILE A 251 -9.51 13.32 1.55
N THR A 252 -9.94 14.07 0.55
CA THR A 252 -10.61 15.36 0.75
C THR A 252 -12.11 15.28 0.64
N ALA A 253 -12.61 14.39 -0.22
CA ALA A 253 -14.03 14.21 -0.42
C ALA A 253 -14.33 12.85 -1.07
N PHE A 254 -15.56 12.42 -0.90
CA PHE A 254 -16.19 11.39 -1.73
C PHE A 254 -17.25 12.06 -2.58
N GLY A 255 -17.35 11.68 -3.83
CA GLY A 255 -18.36 12.15 -4.76
C GLY A 255 -18.87 10.99 -5.60
N THR A 256 -20.06 11.14 -6.17
CA THR A 256 -20.62 10.16 -7.11
C THR A 256 -20.60 10.77 -8.50
N GLU A 257 -19.94 10.10 -9.43
CA GLU A 257 -20.03 10.47 -10.83
C GLU A 257 -21.46 10.15 -11.31
N TYR A 258 -22.16 11.20 -11.78
CA TYR A 258 -23.60 11.15 -11.97
C TYR A 258 -24.04 10.19 -13.09
N LEU A 259 -23.31 10.17 -14.20
CA LEU A 259 -23.67 9.36 -15.37
C LEU A 259 -23.40 7.88 -15.17
N ALA A 260 -22.21 7.54 -14.66
CA ALA A 260 -21.83 6.16 -14.41
C ALA A 260 -22.31 5.63 -13.05
N ARG A 261 -22.79 6.50 -12.16
CA ARG A 261 -23.19 6.19 -10.78
C ARG A 261 -22.09 5.47 -9.99
N ILE A 262 -20.87 5.95 -10.16
CA ILE A 262 -19.69 5.41 -9.49
C ILE A 262 -19.22 6.40 -8.44
N ASP A 263 -18.99 5.91 -7.24
CA ASP A 263 -18.34 6.73 -6.23
C ASP A 263 -16.87 6.91 -6.58
N ALA A 264 -16.39 8.12 -6.41
CA ALA A 264 -15.00 8.50 -6.58
C ALA A 264 -14.48 9.14 -5.31
N MET A 265 -13.19 8.98 -5.09
CA MET A 265 -12.43 9.56 -3.99
C MET A 265 -11.57 10.70 -4.54
N LEU A 266 -11.73 11.92 -4.03
CA LEU A 266 -10.82 13.03 -4.28
C LEU A 266 -9.70 13.00 -3.25
N ILE A 267 -8.47 13.03 -3.72
CA ILE A 267 -7.29 12.99 -2.86
C ILE A 267 -6.30 14.11 -3.23
N THR A 268 -5.58 14.64 -2.25
CA THR A 268 -4.53 15.65 -2.50
C THR A 268 -3.20 15.03 -2.94
N ALA A 269 -3.06 13.71 -2.88
CA ALA A 269 -1.91 13.03 -3.45
C ALA A 269 -1.89 13.24 -4.97
N ARG A 270 -0.77 13.73 -5.48
CA ARG A 270 -0.66 14.07 -6.90
C ARG A 270 -0.65 12.81 -7.76
N ILE A 271 -1.63 12.71 -8.66
CA ILE A 271 -1.71 11.67 -9.69
C ILE A 271 -1.32 12.28 -11.04
N ARG A 272 -0.46 11.60 -11.79
CA ARG A 272 -0.01 11.99 -13.14
C ARG A 272 -0.15 10.82 -14.10
N GLY A 273 -0.10 11.10 -15.39
CA GLY A 273 -0.10 10.06 -16.43
C GLY A 273 0.99 9.00 -16.15
N GLY A 274 0.58 7.74 -16.06
CA GLY A 274 1.38 6.59 -15.63
C GLY A 274 1.11 6.12 -14.19
N ASN A 275 0.51 6.95 -13.32
CA ASN A 275 0.07 6.50 -12.00
C ASN A 275 -1.24 5.71 -12.04
N SER A 276 -2.00 5.80 -13.13
CA SER A 276 -3.27 5.09 -13.31
C SER A 276 -3.11 3.61 -13.07
N GLY A 277 -3.99 3.04 -12.25
CA GLY A 277 -3.95 1.66 -11.80
C GLY A 277 -3.08 1.41 -10.57
N GLY A 278 -2.42 2.44 -10.02
CA GLY A 278 -1.61 2.33 -8.81
C GLY A 278 -2.45 2.27 -7.53
N PRO A 279 -1.95 1.64 -6.45
CA PRO A 279 -2.67 1.53 -5.18
C PRO A 279 -2.71 2.86 -4.44
N VAL A 280 -3.83 3.11 -3.78
CA VAL A 280 -4.02 4.15 -2.77
C VAL A 280 -4.10 3.46 -1.41
N ILE A 281 -3.11 3.68 -0.55
CA ILE A 281 -2.96 2.97 0.73
C ILE A 281 -3.00 3.99 1.86
N ASN A 282 -3.82 3.73 2.89
CA ASN A 282 -3.90 4.61 4.06
C ASN A 282 -2.73 4.41 5.04
N SER A 283 -2.67 5.25 6.09
CA SER A 283 -1.60 5.21 7.10
C SER A 283 -1.54 3.91 7.91
N ASN A 284 -2.59 3.09 7.88
CA ASN A 284 -2.63 1.78 8.53
C ASN A 284 -2.17 0.64 7.59
N GLY A 285 -1.73 0.95 6.37
CA GLY A 285 -1.36 -0.04 5.37
C GLY A 285 -2.55 -0.71 4.68
N CYS A 286 -3.77 -0.17 4.81
CA CYS A 286 -4.95 -0.70 4.15
C CYS A 286 -5.10 -0.09 2.75
N LEU A 287 -5.45 -0.93 1.78
CA LEU A 287 -5.85 -0.49 0.46
C LEU A 287 -7.21 0.21 0.56
N VAL A 288 -7.29 1.47 0.16
CA VAL A 288 -8.54 2.25 0.15
C VAL A 288 -9.06 2.50 -1.27
N GLY A 289 -8.20 2.39 -2.28
CA GLY A 289 -8.62 2.60 -3.67
C GLY A 289 -7.52 2.40 -4.69
N VAL A 290 -7.87 2.71 -5.92
CA VAL A 290 -6.99 2.64 -7.11
C VAL A 290 -6.93 4.01 -7.75
N ALA A 291 -5.74 4.52 -7.99
CA ALA A 291 -5.52 5.78 -8.69
C ALA A 291 -5.99 5.63 -10.14
N CYS A 292 -6.88 6.51 -10.58
CA CYS A 292 -7.39 6.53 -11.95
C CYS A 292 -7.24 7.92 -12.54
N GLN A 293 -6.99 7.98 -13.85
CA GLN A 293 -7.14 9.20 -14.60
C GLN A 293 -8.60 9.29 -14.99
N VAL A 294 -9.26 10.41 -14.68
CA VAL A 294 -10.63 10.65 -15.13
C VAL A 294 -10.66 10.64 -16.65
N PRO A 295 -11.62 9.97 -17.29
CA PRO A 295 -11.84 10.14 -18.71
C PRO A 295 -11.97 11.63 -19.00
N ASN A 296 -11.13 12.16 -19.90
CA ASN A 296 -11.33 13.50 -20.42
C ASN A 296 -12.69 13.51 -21.13
N TYR A 297 -13.68 14.16 -20.53
CA TYR A 297 -14.81 14.62 -21.31
C TYR A 297 -14.26 15.69 -22.27
N GLU A 298 -14.30 15.43 -23.54
CA GLU A 298 -14.04 16.44 -24.60
C GLU A 298 -15.13 17.53 -24.48
N GLY A 299 -14.92 18.50 -23.64
CA GLY A 299 -15.83 19.61 -23.44
C GLY A 299 -15.49 20.42 -22.20
N GLU A 300 -14.73 21.48 -22.39
CA GLU A 300 -14.64 22.74 -21.60
C GLU A 300 -14.46 22.66 -20.06
N ILE A 301 -14.22 21.52 -19.47
CA ILE A 301 -13.83 21.42 -18.06
C ILE A 301 -12.32 21.34 -18.03
N GLY A 302 -11.70 22.43 -17.59
CA GLY A 302 -10.23 22.55 -17.50
C GLY A 302 -9.58 21.35 -16.81
N ASP A 303 -8.34 21.11 -17.17
CA ASP A 303 -7.52 20.00 -16.70
C ASP A 303 -7.67 19.84 -15.19
N TYR A 304 -8.20 18.70 -14.72
CA TYR A 304 -8.29 18.39 -13.29
C TYR A 304 -6.91 18.42 -12.61
N ASP A 305 -5.83 18.30 -13.38
CA ASP A 305 -4.45 18.52 -12.93
C ASP A 305 -4.24 19.95 -12.42
N ASP A 306 -4.96 20.94 -12.94
CA ASP A 306 -4.91 22.34 -12.49
C ASP A 306 -5.61 22.54 -11.14
N LEU A 307 -6.54 21.67 -10.76
CA LEU A 307 -7.21 21.73 -9.46
C LEU A 307 -6.36 21.16 -8.32
N GLY A 308 -5.25 20.48 -8.63
CA GLY A 308 -4.34 19.92 -7.62
C GLY A 308 -4.88 18.68 -6.89
N TYR A 309 -5.96 18.06 -7.37
CA TYR A 309 -6.53 16.83 -6.83
C TYR A 309 -6.24 15.63 -7.74
N GLY A 310 -6.04 14.47 -7.09
CA GLY A 310 -6.10 13.18 -7.76
C GLY A 310 -7.46 12.53 -7.57
N ILE A 311 -7.84 11.66 -8.49
CA ILE A 311 -9.06 10.87 -8.40
C ILE A 311 -8.71 9.40 -8.25
N ALA A 312 -9.36 8.73 -7.31
CA ALA A 312 -9.23 7.30 -7.10
C ALA A 312 -10.60 6.61 -7.05
N VAL A 313 -10.65 5.40 -7.57
CA VAL A 313 -11.80 4.51 -7.44
C VAL A 313 -11.71 3.79 -6.10
N PRO A 314 -12.76 3.83 -5.25
CA PRO A 314 -12.78 3.12 -3.98
C PRO A 314 -12.56 1.61 -4.11
N VAL A 315 -11.87 1.02 -3.12
CA VAL A 315 -11.51 -0.41 -3.11
C VAL A 315 -12.71 -1.36 -3.16
N LYS A 316 -13.89 -0.94 -2.73
CA LYS A 316 -15.12 -1.74 -2.82
C LYS A 316 -15.39 -2.26 -4.23
N TYR A 317 -15.13 -1.43 -5.26
CA TYR A 317 -15.30 -1.84 -6.66
C TYR A 317 -14.23 -2.86 -7.11
N VAL A 318 -13.03 -2.78 -6.55
CA VAL A 318 -11.99 -3.81 -6.79
C VAL A 318 -12.43 -5.14 -6.21
N ASN A 319 -12.94 -5.15 -4.96
CA ASN A 319 -13.41 -6.35 -4.30
C ASN A 319 -14.64 -6.94 -5.01
N GLU A 320 -15.56 -6.10 -5.49
CA GLU A 320 -16.70 -6.51 -6.29
C GLU A 320 -16.24 -7.17 -7.59
N LEU A 321 -15.32 -6.53 -8.34
CA LEU A 321 -14.78 -7.07 -9.59
C LEU A 321 -14.10 -8.43 -9.36
N ILE A 322 -13.32 -8.58 -8.30
CA ILE A 322 -12.66 -9.85 -7.97
C ILE A 322 -13.68 -10.92 -7.56
N GLY A 323 -14.71 -10.55 -6.83
CA GLY A 323 -15.76 -11.46 -6.37
C GLY A 323 -16.68 -11.93 -7.48
N THR A 324 -17.15 -11.02 -8.33
CA THR A 324 -18.16 -11.31 -9.37
C THR A 324 -17.54 -11.77 -10.69
N ARG A 325 -16.37 -11.21 -11.07
CA ARG A 325 -15.67 -11.50 -12.34
C ARG A 325 -16.60 -11.40 -13.56
N PRO A 326 -17.30 -10.26 -13.75
CA PRO A 326 -18.45 -10.19 -14.63
C PRO A 326 -18.10 -10.40 -16.11
N ILE A 327 -17.01 -9.80 -16.59
CA ILE A 327 -16.57 -9.91 -17.97
C ILE A 327 -15.13 -10.40 -18.00
N CYS A 328 -14.92 -11.58 -18.65
CA CYS A 328 -13.57 -12.06 -18.95
C CYS A 328 -13.18 -11.60 -20.36
N LYS A 329 -12.23 -10.68 -20.46
CA LYS A 329 -11.71 -10.19 -21.74
C LYS A 329 -11.01 -11.30 -22.49
N GLN A 330 -11.43 -11.54 -23.73
CA GLN A 330 -10.71 -12.42 -24.63
C GLN A 330 -9.49 -11.70 -25.21
N VAL A 331 -8.33 -12.32 -25.14
CA VAL A 331 -7.08 -11.77 -25.67
C VAL A 331 -6.47 -12.67 -26.72
N SER A 332 -5.81 -12.08 -27.72
CA SER A 332 -5.07 -12.82 -28.73
C SER A 332 -3.81 -13.45 -28.14
N LYS A 333 -3.21 -14.42 -28.86
CA LYS A 333 -1.93 -15.05 -28.42
C LYS A 333 -0.78 -14.05 -28.27
N ASP A 334 -0.80 -13.00 -29.09
CA ASP A 334 0.27 -11.98 -29.15
C ASP A 334 -0.07 -10.74 -28.30
N TYR A 335 -1.09 -10.83 -27.45
CA TYR A 335 -1.50 -9.71 -26.60
C TYR A 335 -0.42 -9.34 -25.58
N PHE A 336 0.31 -10.32 -25.04
CA PHE A 336 1.38 -10.11 -24.08
C PHE A 336 2.78 -10.27 -24.73
N ARG A 337 3.72 -9.44 -24.28
CA ARG A 337 5.15 -9.59 -24.56
C ARG A 337 5.97 -9.61 -23.28
N ASP A 338 7.18 -10.16 -23.36
CA ASP A 338 8.14 -10.11 -22.27
C ASP A 338 8.57 -8.63 -22.03
N PHE A 339 8.69 -8.28 -20.75
CA PHE A 339 9.16 -6.94 -20.38
C PHE A 339 10.63 -6.77 -20.78
N ILE A 340 10.91 -5.75 -21.55
CA ILE A 340 12.27 -5.43 -22.01
C ILE A 340 12.89 -4.50 -20.96
N GLU A 341 13.85 -5.04 -20.20
CA GLU A 341 14.72 -4.22 -19.37
C GLU A 341 15.77 -3.55 -20.25
N GLY A 342 15.73 -2.20 -20.33
CA GLY A 342 16.65 -1.40 -21.11
C GLY A 342 17.93 -1.05 -20.37
#